data_622f7650f66387362507841fb5a08711
#
_entry.id   622f7650f66387362507841fb5a08711
#
_cell.length_a   1.000
_cell.length_b   1.000
_cell.length_c   1.000
_cell.angle_alpha   90.00
_cell.angle_beta   90.00
_cell.angle_gamma   90.00
#
_symmetry.space_group_name_H-M   'P 1'
#
loop_
_entity.id
_entity.type
_entity.pdbx_description
1 polymer ?
#
loop_
_entity_poly.entity_id
_entity_poly.type
_entity_poly.pdbx_seq_one_letter_code
_entity_poly.pdbx_strand_id
1 'polypeptide(L)'
;MAIDSGLIIQCADLNAVGGVKQILLTDISSVATVTPAITSAPADHTVTSMTTSADWARFEFKAETAALSINATKENGTTAYECSISFHVPNMEAAHSVAIEKLTTGCPVGIVEMHSGKAFLVGFSYLYENVGGGSTPWIRNQTTANLASIEGGSGAAYQDENGLTVTLVAKQYELPLEYTGAITPSADGLTAATA
;
A
#
# COMPACT_ATOMS: atom_id res chain seq x y z
N MET A 1 9.69 15.45 21.87
CA MET A 1 8.24 15.44 21.59
C MET A 1 7.59 14.85 22.82
N ALA A 2 6.67 15.56 23.44
CA ALA A 2 5.93 15.04 24.60
C ALA A 2 4.73 14.22 24.11
N ILE A 3 4.34 13.21 24.88
CA ILE A 3 3.08 12.50 24.65
C ILE A 3 2.00 13.39 25.30
N ASP A 4 1.25 14.10 24.48
CA ASP A 4 0.26 15.10 24.89
C ASP A 4 -1.18 14.66 24.66
N SER A 5 -1.39 13.53 24.01
CA SER A 5 -2.70 12.93 23.79
C SER A 5 -2.70 11.43 24.05
N GLY A 6 -3.81 10.91 24.54
CA GLY A 6 -4.04 9.48 24.73
C GLY A 6 -4.81 8.87 23.56
N LEU A 7 -4.80 7.55 23.49
CA LEU A 7 -5.61 6.76 22.57
C LEU A 7 -6.91 6.33 23.26
N ILE A 8 -8.05 6.64 22.66
CA ILE A 8 -9.37 6.18 23.11
C ILE A 8 -9.87 5.13 22.13
N ILE A 9 -10.18 3.94 22.63
CA ILE A 9 -10.78 2.86 21.83
C ILE A 9 -12.27 2.84 22.15
N GLN A 10 -13.12 3.01 21.16
CA GLN A 10 -14.56 2.90 21.31
C GLN A 10 -15.01 1.43 21.16
N CYS A 11 -16.15 1.08 21.76
CA CYS A 11 -16.67 -0.29 21.64
C CYS A 11 -16.92 -0.71 20.19
N ALA A 12 -17.20 0.23 19.30
CA ALA A 12 -17.36 -0.04 17.85
C ALA A 12 -16.04 -0.50 17.23
N ASP A 13 -14.90 0.00 17.68
CA ASP A 13 -13.58 -0.35 17.14
C ASP A 13 -13.17 -1.79 17.49
N LEU A 14 -13.75 -2.36 18.55
CA LEU A 14 -13.49 -3.74 18.97
C LEU A 14 -14.06 -4.78 17.99
N ASN A 15 -15.01 -4.39 17.14
CA ASN A 15 -15.63 -5.26 16.14
C ASN A 15 -15.10 -4.98 14.71
N ALA A 16 -13.95 -4.33 14.58
CA ALA A 16 -13.36 -4.06 13.29
C ALA A 16 -13.04 -5.38 12.56
N VAL A 17 -13.57 -5.51 11.34
CA VAL A 17 -13.30 -6.67 10.50
C VAL A 17 -11.88 -6.56 9.96
N GLY A 18 -11.08 -7.60 10.15
CA GLY A 18 -9.73 -7.69 9.60
C GLY A 18 -9.73 -8.10 8.11
N GLY A 19 -8.54 -8.13 7.54
CA GLY A 19 -8.29 -8.57 6.18
C GLY A 19 -8.30 -7.45 5.15
N VAL A 20 -7.66 -7.73 4.02
CA VAL A 20 -7.51 -6.83 2.88
C VAL A 20 -8.64 -7.09 1.88
N LYS A 21 -9.30 -6.02 1.45
CA LYS A 21 -10.38 -6.05 0.47
C LYS A 21 -9.84 -5.92 -0.95
N GLN A 22 -8.92 -4.96 -1.16
CA GLN A 22 -8.27 -4.77 -2.46
C GLN A 22 -6.90 -4.14 -2.30
N ILE A 23 -6.05 -4.38 -3.30
CA ILE A 23 -4.71 -3.82 -3.41
C ILE A 23 -4.64 -3.07 -4.74
N LEU A 24 -4.27 -1.80 -4.67
CA LEU A 24 -4.04 -0.93 -5.82
C LEU A 24 -2.58 -0.56 -5.83
N LEU A 25 -1.90 -0.77 -6.94
CA LEU A 25 -0.49 -0.45 -7.11
C LEU A 25 -0.30 0.49 -8.30
N THR A 26 0.59 1.46 -8.13
CA THR A 26 1.07 2.32 -9.22
C THR A 26 2.55 2.57 -9.05
N ASP A 27 3.22 3.01 -10.10
CA ASP A 27 4.62 3.45 -9.99
C ASP A 27 4.67 4.86 -9.42
N ILE A 28 5.63 5.14 -8.55
CA ILE A 28 5.81 6.46 -7.92
C ILE A 28 5.96 7.57 -8.98
N SER A 29 6.53 7.26 -10.14
CA SER A 29 6.66 8.21 -11.26
C SER A 29 5.33 8.68 -11.83
N SER A 30 4.27 7.90 -11.62
CA SER A 30 2.91 8.24 -12.04
C SER A 30 2.19 9.16 -11.07
N VAL A 31 2.69 9.30 -9.85
CA VAL A 31 2.08 10.16 -8.83
C VAL A 31 2.37 11.62 -9.17
N ALA A 32 1.32 12.39 -9.47
CA ALA A 32 1.43 13.78 -9.87
C ALA A 32 1.27 14.75 -8.69
N THR A 33 0.27 14.53 -7.84
CA THR A 33 -0.01 15.39 -6.69
C THR A 33 -0.55 14.57 -5.54
N VAL A 34 -0.12 14.91 -4.33
CA VAL A 34 -0.64 14.33 -3.09
C VAL A 34 -1.10 15.47 -2.20
N THR A 35 -2.32 15.38 -1.72
CA THR A 35 -2.89 16.38 -0.81
C THR A 35 -3.05 15.77 0.58
N PRO A 36 -2.16 16.05 1.52
CA PRO A 36 -2.33 15.63 2.91
C PRO A 36 -3.40 16.46 3.60
N ALA A 37 -4.09 15.88 4.56
CA ALA A 37 -4.92 16.61 5.49
C ALA A 37 -4.02 17.25 6.54
N ILE A 38 -3.44 18.40 6.23
CA ILE A 38 -2.64 19.18 7.18
C ILE A 38 -3.57 20.24 7.77
N THR A 39 -4.17 19.94 8.90
CA THR A 39 -4.97 20.94 9.63
C THR A 39 -4.18 21.59 10.76
N SER A 40 -3.16 20.91 11.27
CA SER A 40 -2.22 21.43 12.27
C SER A 40 -1.00 20.49 12.39
N ALA A 41 0.07 20.95 13.00
CA ALA A 41 1.22 20.10 13.34
C ALA A 41 0.96 19.41 14.72
N PRO A 42 1.20 18.07 14.85
CA PRO A 42 1.70 17.17 13.83
C PRO A 42 0.64 16.89 12.75
N ALA A 43 1.10 16.66 11.51
CA ALA A 43 0.21 16.32 10.40
C ALA A 43 -0.70 15.13 10.76
N ASP A 44 -1.95 15.21 10.37
CA ASP A 44 -2.99 14.21 10.69
C ASP A 44 -2.81 12.92 9.89
N HIS A 45 -1.71 12.32 9.77
CA HIS A 45 -1.42 11.05 9.08
C HIS A 45 -2.46 10.58 8.04
N THR A 46 -3.10 11.55 7.37
CA THR A 46 -4.18 11.33 6.39
C THR A 46 -3.84 12.02 5.07
N VAL A 47 -4.13 11.33 3.98
CA VAL A 47 -4.08 11.86 2.62
C VAL A 47 -5.51 11.91 2.08
N THR A 48 -5.97 13.11 1.72
CA THR A 48 -7.35 13.33 1.26
C THR A 48 -7.52 13.14 -0.22
N SER A 49 -6.47 13.38 -1.02
CA SER A 49 -6.50 13.12 -2.45
C SER A 49 -5.11 12.80 -2.97
N MET A 50 -5.07 12.02 -4.02
CA MET A 50 -3.86 11.70 -4.76
C MET A 50 -4.20 11.60 -6.23
N THR A 51 -3.60 12.46 -7.05
CA THR A 51 -3.77 12.39 -8.50
C THR A 51 -2.59 11.67 -9.13
N THR A 52 -2.89 10.82 -10.09
CA THR A 52 -1.90 10.06 -10.84
C THR A 52 -2.05 10.33 -12.33
N SER A 53 -0.96 10.26 -13.09
CA SER A 53 -0.97 10.39 -14.55
C SER A 53 -1.52 9.15 -15.26
N ALA A 54 -1.59 8.02 -14.56
CA ALA A 54 -2.18 6.77 -14.99
C ALA A 54 -3.05 6.21 -13.87
N ASP A 55 -4.06 5.43 -14.24
CA ASP A 55 -4.90 4.74 -13.27
C ASP A 55 -4.09 3.72 -12.45
N TRP A 56 -4.53 3.50 -11.23
CA TRP A 56 -3.98 2.48 -10.36
C TRP A 56 -4.31 1.09 -10.90
N ALA A 57 -3.32 0.23 -10.99
CA ALA A 57 -3.55 -1.18 -11.31
C ALA A 57 -4.12 -1.90 -10.09
N ARG A 58 -5.24 -2.58 -10.26
CA ARG A 58 -5.86 -3.40 -9.23
C ARG A 58 -5.30 -4.82 -9.29
N PHE A 59 -4.74 -5.27 -8.19
CA PHE A 59 -4.25 -6.63 -8.04
C PHE A 59 -5.31 -7.48 -7.33
N GLU A 60 -5.88 -8.42 -8.06
CA GLU A 60 -6.78 -9.42 -7.49
C GLU A 60 -5.98 -10.56 -6.86
N PHE A 61 -6.51 -11.11 -5.80
CA PHE A 61 -5.91 -12.19 -5.05
C PHE A 61 -6.98 -13.14 -4.53
N LYS A 62 -6.58 -14.33 -4.12
CA LYS A 62 -7.48 -15.30 -3.51
C LYS A 62 -8.02 -14.73 -2.20
N ALA A 63 -9.31 -14.87 -1.97
CA ALA A 63 -9.96 -14.39 -0.75
C ALA A 63 -9.23 -14.88 0.52
N GLU A 64 -9.10 -13.99 1.50
CA GLU A 64 -8.48 -14.27 2.82
C GLU A 64 -6.97 -14.61 2.77
N THR A 65 -6.29 -14.31 1.65
CA THR A 65 -4.84 -14.58 1.53
C THR A 65 -3.99 -13.32 1.49
N ALA A 66 -4.61 -12.14 1.48
CA ALA A 66 -3.87 -10.89 1.49
C ALA A 66 -3.76 -10.32 2.90
N ALA A 67 -2.59 -9.81 3.22
CA ALA A 67 -2.30 -9.19 4.51
C ALA A 67 -1.43 -7.94 4.34
N LEU A 68 -1.70 -6.93 5.16
CA LEU A 68 -0.81 -5.81 5.42
C LEU A 68 -0.22 -5.99 6.81
N SER A 69 1.10 -6.03 6.92
CA SER A 69 1.78 -6.05 8.21
C SER A 69 2.72 -4.87 8.37
N ILE A 70 2.84 -4.38 9.59
CA ILE A 70 3.64 -3.20 9.94
C ILE A 70 4.52 -3.58 11.10
N ASN A 71 5.83 -3.47 10.91
CA ASN A 71 6.83 -3.68 11.94
C ASN A 71 7.61 -2.39 12.17
N ALA A 72 7.86 -2.04 13.41
CA ALA A 72 8.69 -0.89 13.77
C ALA A 72 9.98 -1.36 14.44
N THR A 73 11.10 -0.91 13.92
CA THR A 73 12.43 -1.19 14.49
C THR A 73 13.10 0.12 14.87
N LYS A 74 13.59 0.21 16.10
CA LYS A 74 14.34 1.36 16.59
C LYS A 74 15.79 1.00 16.80
N GLU A 75 16.67 1.60 16.01
CA GLU A 75 18.13 1.41 16.12
C GLU A 75 18.82 2.77 16.11
N ASN A 76 19.86 2.91 16.91
CA ASN A 76 20.68 4.13 16.97
C ASN A 76 19.88 5.43 17.13
N GLY A 77 18.74 5.37 17.85
CA GLY A 77 17.88 6.54 18.05
C GLY A 77 16.90 6.83 16.90
N THR A 78 16.99 6.14 15.78
CA THR A 78 16.10 6.29 14.63
C THR A 78 15.10 5.14 14.59
N THR A 79 13.83 5.44 14.32
CA THR A 79 12.78 4.44 14.12
C THR A 79 12.51 4.31 12.62
N ALA A 80 12.56 3.09 12.11
CA ALA A 80 12.14 2.73 10.78
C ALA A 80 10.90 1.84 10.86
N TYR A 81 9.97 2.07 9.96
CA TYR A 81 8.75 1.25 9.83
C TYR A 81 8.87 0.41 8.57
N GLU A 82 8.72 -0.88 8.73
CA GLU A 82 8.70 -1.83 7.63
C GLU A 82 7.25 -2.27 7.41
N CYS A 83 6.70 -1.89 6.25
CA CYS A 83 5.35 -2.24 5.85
C CYS A 83 5.43 -3.32 4.78
N SER A 84 4.80 -4.45 4.99
CA SER A 84 4.77 -5.52 4.00
C SER A 84 3.35 -5.82 3.57
N ILE A 85 3.17 -5.96 2.26
CA ILE A 85 1.94 -6.39 1.62
C ILE A 85 2.21 -7.78 1.06
N SER A 86 1.48 -8.78 1.52
CA SER A 86 1.52 -10.13 0.95
C SER A 86 0.16 -10.49 0.39
N PHE A 87 0.14 -11.16 -0.77
CA PHE A 87 -1.08 -11.65 -1.38
C PHE A 87 -0.79 -12.85 -2.27
N HIS A 88 -1.79 -13.72 -2.43
CA HIS A 88 -1.68 -14.92 -3.23
C HIS A 88 -2.49 -14.78 -4.52
N VAL A 89 -1.82 -14.92 -5.66
CA VAL A 89 -2.40 -14.92 -6.99
C VAL A 89 -2.58 -16.38 -7.41
N PRO A 90 -3.83 -16.87 -7.49
CA PRO A 90 -4.08 -18.23 -7.92
C PRO A 90 -3.82 -18.36 -9.42
N ASN A 91 -3.45 -19.55 -9.81
CA ASN A 91 -3.20 -19.93 -11.19
C ASN A 91 -2.00 -19.19 -11.86
N MET A 92 -1.07 -19.96 -12.35
CA MET A 92 0.11 -19.44 -13.04
C MET A 92 -0.22 -19.19 -14.52
N GLU A 93 -0.65 -17.99 -14.85
CA GLU A 93 -0.93 -17.56 -16.21
C GLU A 93 0.10 -16.54 -16.71
N ALA A 94 0.28 -16.46 -18.02
CA ALA A 94 1.21 -15.50 -18.63
C ALA A 94 0.86 -14.05 -18.30
N ALA A 95 -0.43 -13.71 -18.20
CA ALA A 95 -0.89 -12.37 -17.85
C ALA A 95 -0.50 -12.00 -16.41
N HIS A 96 -0.66 -12.93 -15.46
CA HIS A 96 -0.26 -12.75 -14.07
C HIS A 96 1.26 -12.61 -13.92
N SER A 97 2.01 -13.45 -14.64
CA SER A 97 3.48 -13.37 -14.63
C SER A 97 3.98 -12.01 -15.13
N VAL A 98 3.44 -11.50 -16.23
CA VAL A 98 3.81 -10.19 -16.76
C VAL A 98 3.47 -9.07 -15.78
N ALA A 99 2.30 -9.14 -15.12
CA ALA A 99 1.92 -8.14 -14.13
C ALA A 99 2.85 -8.12 -12.92
N ILE A 100 3.24 -9.31 -12.43
CA ILE A 100 4.17 -9.47 -11.31
C ILE A 100 5.59 -9.05 -11.70
N GLU A 101 6.05 -9.39 -12.91
CA GLU A 101 7.37 -8.98 -13.41
C GLU A 101 7.53 -7.45 -13.46
N LYS A 102 6.47 -6.71 -13.75
CA LYS A 102 6.51 -5.24 -13.70
C LYS A 102 6.81 -4.70 -12.31
N LEU A 103 6.46 -5.43 -11.26
CA LEU A 103 6.77 -5.05 -9.88
C LEU A 103 8.26 -5.21 -9.55
N THR A 104 9.00 -6.01 -10.32
CA THR A 104 10.45 -6.22 -10.09
C THR A 104 11.29 -5.05 -10.56
N THR A 105 10.82 -4.31 -11.57
CA THR A 105 11.57 -3.21 -12.20
C THR A 105 11.04 -1.84 -11.83
N GLY A 106 9.81 -1.77 -11.30
CA GLY A 106 9.15 -0.53 -10.90
C GLY A 106 9.51 -0.11 -9.47
N CYS A 107 9.05 1.08 -9.13
CA CYS A 107 9.06 1.62 -7.77
C CYS A 107 7.60 1.73 -7.28
N PRO A 108 6.95 0.61 -6.92
CA PRO A 108 5.52 0.61 -6.63
C PRO A 108 5.19 1.36 -5.35
N VAL A 109 4.08 2.07 -5.41
CA VAL A 109 3.34 2.62 -4.28
C VAL A 109 1.99 1.94 -4.24
N GLY A 110 1.53 1.56 -3.07
CA GLY A 110 0.28 0.82 -2.91
C GLY A 110 -0.75 1.55 -2.07
N ILE A 111 -2.01 1.40 -2.45
CA ILE A 111 -3.17 1.65 -1.59
C ILE A 111 -3.75 0.28 -1.22
N VAL A 112 -3.77 0.00 0.08
CA VAL A 112 -4.34 -1.23 0.63
C VAL A 112 -5.65 -0.88 1.33
N GLU A 113 -6.77 -1.26 0.74
CA GLU A 113 -8.09 -1.09 1.34
C GLU A 113 -8.45 -2.33 2.15
N MET A 114 -8.86 -2.11 3.39
CA MET A 114 -9.28 -3.17 4.31
C MET A 114 -10.80 -3.37 4.27
N HIS A 115 -11.25 -4.54 4.71
CA HIS A 115 -12.70 -4.81 4.87
C HIS A 115 -13.37 -3.89 5.90
N SER A 116 -12.62 -3.28 6.80
CA SER A 116 -13.10 -2.24 7.71
C SER A 116 -13.48 -0.92 7.03
N GLY A 117 -13.20 -0.77 5.72
CA GLY A 117 -13.42 0.46 4.96
C GLY A 117 -12.28 1.48 5.08
N LYS A 118 -11.21 1.15 5.79
CA LYS A 118 -10.02 2.00 5.87
C LYS A 118 -9.04 1.63 4.78
N ALA A 119 -8.38 2.64 4.19
CA ALA A 119 -7.34 2.44 3.20
C ALA A 119 -6.02 3.05 3.69
N PHE A 120 -4.92 2.38 3.41
CA PHE A 120 -3.58 2.81 3.83
C PHE A 120 -2.64 2.89 2.63
N LEU A 121 -1.83 3.95 2.61
CA LEU A 121 -0.76 4.14 1.65
C LEU A 121 0.50 3.42 2.11
N VAL A 122 1.05 2.58 1.25
CA VAL A 122 2.29 1.82 1.49
C VAL A 122 3.30 2.18 0.41
N GLY A 123 4.53 2.40 0.83
CA GLY A 123 5.59 2.80 -0.09
C GLY A 123 5.65 4.31 -0.36
N PHE A 124 4.94 5.10 0.43
CA PHE A 124 4.94 6.55 0.35
C PHE A 124 5.13 7.15 1.74
N SER A 125 6.04 8.10 1.88
CA SER A 125 6.27 8.84 3.11
C SER A 125 6.20 10.34 2.84
N TYR A 126 5.29 11.03 3.49
CA TYR A 126 5.12 12.47 3.34
C TYR A 126 6.16 13.27 4.12
N LEU A 127 6.62 12.73 5.24
CA LEU A 127 7.52 13.45 6.15
C LEU A 127 8.88 13.77 5.51
N TYR A 128 9.38 12.87 4.66
CA TYR A 128 10.70 12.97 4.04
C TYR A 128 10.66 13.09 2.51
N GLU A 129 9.57 12.71 1.91
CA GLU A 129 9.33 12.89 0.48
C GLU A 129 8.53 14.18 0.28
N ASN A 130 9.06 15.26 0.78
CA ASN A 130 8.42 16.57 0.77
C ASN A 130 7.80 16.85 -0.61
N VAL A 131 6.52 16.56 -0.72
CA VAL A 131 5.67 17.06 -1.76
C VAL A 131 5.48 18.54 -1.42
N GLY A 132 6.56 19.31 -1.58
CA GLY A 132 6.51 20.74 -1.34
C GLY A 132 5.38 21.30 -2.15
N GLY A 133 4.67 22.28 -1.64
CA GLY A 133 3.56 22.97 -2.29
C GLY A 133 3.87 23.63 -3.63
N GLY A 134 4.75 23.03 -4.40
CA GLY A 134 5.09 23.28 -5.79
C GLY A 134 4.77 22.05 -6.59
N SER A 135 4.39 22.26 -7.82
CA SER A 135 3.83 21.32 -8.79
C SER A 135 4.67 20.10 -9.18
N THR A 136 5.73 19.75 -8.47
CA THR A 136 6.54 18.59 -8.79
C THR A 136 6.83 17.83 -7.50
N PRO A 137 6.27 16.63 -7.30
CA PRO A 137 6.63 15.79 -6.17
C PRO A 137 8.12 15.42 -6.29
N TRP A 138 8.84 15.53 -5.19
CA TRP A 138 10.20 14.99 -5.11
C TRP A 138 10.09 13.48 -5.01
N ILE A 139 10.24 12.84 -6.16
CA ILE A 139 10.14 11.40 -6.28
C ILE A 139 11.40 10.79 -5.67
N ARG A 140 11.22 9.99 -4.63
CA ARG A 140 12.31 9.26 -3.98
C ARG A 140 12.00 7.78 -3.95
N ASN A 141 12.87 7.00 -4.54
CA ASN A 141 12.74 5.55 -4.62
C ASN A 141 13.09 4.85 -3.28
N GLN A 142 13.44 5.61 -2.25
CA GLN A 142 13.96 5.05 -0.99
C GLN A 142 12.89 4.48 -0.07
N THR A 143 11.65 4.97 -0.21
CA THR A 143 10.52 4.53 0.61
C THR A 143 9.53 3.67 -0.15
N THR A 144 9.65 3.58 -1.48
CA THR A 144 8.76 2.77 -2.30
C THR A 144 8.79 1.30 -1.92
N ALA A 145 7.70 0.62 -2.16
CA ALA A 145 7.63 -0.82 -1.96
C ALA A 145 8.53 -1.53 -2.96
N ASN A 146 9.27 -2.51 -2.50
CA ASN A 146 10.09 -3.36 -3.34
C ASN A 146 9.57 -4.78 -3.28
N LEU A 147 9.69 -5.49 -4.37
CA LEU A 147 9.40 -6.91 -4.38
C LEU A 147 10.44 -7.64 -3.52
N ALA A 148 9.98 -8.24 -2.43
CA ALA A 148 10.83 -8.96 -1.48
C ALA A 148 10.93 -10.44 -1.84
N SER A 149 9.80 -11.07 -2.16
CA SER A 149 9.79 -12.48 -2.59
C SER A 149 8.60 -12.78 -3.50
N ILE A 150 8.80 -13.79 -4.33
CA ILE A 150 7.74 -14.49 -5.05
C ILE A 150 7.92 -15.97 -4.70
N GLU A 151 6.93 -16.57 -4.10
CA GLU A 151 6.94 -17.96 -3.69
C GLU A 151 5.73 -18.67 -4.27
N GLY A 152 5.91 -19.90 -4.74
CA GLY A 152 4.81 -20.68 -5.26
C GLY A 152 5.25 -21.67 -6.33
N GLY A 153 4.29 -22.26 -6.98
CA GLY A 153 4.50 -23.26 -8.00
C GLY A 153 3.21 -23.97 -8.38
N SER A 154 3.35 -25.01 -9.20
CA SER A 154 2.20 -25.79 -9.70
C SER A 154 1.65 -26.80 -8.70
N GLY A 155 2.36 -27.02 -7.56
CA GLY A 155 2.11 -28.19 -6.73
C GLY A 155 2.56 -29.50 -7.37
N ALA A 156 2.61 -30.56 -6.59
CA ALA A 156 2.97 -31.92 -7.06
C ALA A 156 1.74 -32.84 -7.19
N ALA A 157 0.73 -32.64 -6.37
CA ALA A 157 -0.50 -33.41 -6.37
C ALA A 157 -1.68 -32.58 -6.90
N TYR A 158 -2.76 -33.22 -7.31
CA TYR A 158 -3.98 -32.55 -7.80
C TYR A 158 -4.66 -31.66 -6.76
N GLN A 159 -4.37 -31.88 -5.49
CA GLN A 159 -4.93 -31.10 -4.38
C GLN A 159 -4.03 -29.94 -3.96
N ASP A 160 -2.81 -29.88 -4.50
CA ASP A 160 -1.87 -28.82 -4.16
C ASP A 160 -2.31 -27.50 -4.81
N GLU A 161 -2.05 -26.42 -4.12
CA GLU A 161 -2.37 -25.09 -4.62
C GLU A 161 -1.42 -24.71 -5.75
N ASN A 162 -1.99 -24.25 -6.86
CA ASN A 162 -1.25 -23.67 -7.97
C ASN A 162 -1.37 -22.14 -7.91
N GLY A 163 -0.27 -21.46 -7.77
CA GLY A 163 -0.27 -20.01 -7.70
C GLY A 163 1.03 -19.43 -7.18
N LEU A 164 1.05 -18.11 -7.06
CA LEU A 164 2.20 -17.34 -6.62
C LEU A 164 1.82 -16.45 -5.43
N THR A 165 2.56 -16.54 -4.35
CA THR A 165 2.50 -15.60 -3.24
C THR A 165 3.52 -14.50 -3.46
N VAL A 166 3.04 -13.28 -3.57
CA VAL A 166 3.87 -12.09 -3.80
C VAL A 166 3.97 -11.31 -2.50
N THR A 167 5.19 -10.95 -2.13
CA THR A 167 5.44 -10.09 -0.96
C THR A 167 6.20 -8.84 -1.39
N LEU A 168 5.58 -7.69 -1.14
CA LEU A 168 6.18 -6.38 -1.32
C LEU A 168 6.55 -5.80 0.05
N VAL A 169 7.72 -5.20 0.17
CA VAL A 169 8.19 -4.58 1.41
C VAL A 169 8.59 -3.14 1.15
N ALA A 170 8.05 -2.24 1.95
CA ALA A 170 8.40 -0.83 1.96
C ALA A 170 9.02 -0.44 3.30
N LYS A 171 10.15 0.25 3.27
CA LYS A 171 10.74 0.85 4.46
C LYS A 171 10.40 2.34 4.50
N GLN A 172 9.64 2.73 5.50
CA GLN A 172 9.12 4.08 5.65
C GLN A 172 9.66 4.71 6.95
N TYR A 173 9.64 6.03 7.00
CA TYR A 173 10.07 6.79 8.19
C TYR A 173 8.92 7.12 9.13
N GLU A 174 7.70 6.85 8.69
CA GLU A 174 6.45 7.06 9.45
C GLU A 174 5.50 5.88 9.25
N LEU A 175 4.49 5.78 10.10
CA LEU A 175 3.42 4.79 9.90
C LEU A 175 2.70 5.06 8.58
N PRO A 176 2.14 4.02 7.94
CA PRO A 176 1.34 4.19 6.73
C PRO A 176 0.26 5.24 6.92
N LEU A 177 0.17 6.14 5.95
CA LEU A 177 -0.82 7.20 5.95
C LEU A 177 -2.21 6.64 5.60
N GLU A 178 -3.23 7.05 6.32
CA GLU A 178 -4.61 6.71 5.95
C GLU A 178 -5.02 7.50 4.69
N TYR A 179 -5.50 6.81 3.68
CA TYR A 179 -6.06 7.42 2.49
C TYR A 179 -7.58 7.54 2.63
N THR A 180 -8.07 8.78 2.59
CA THR A 180 -9.50 9.10 2.76
C THR A 180 -10.16 9.59 1.47
N GLY A 181 -9.39 9.70 0.38
CA GLY A 181 -9.89 10.09 -0.93
C GLY A 181 -10.79 9.02 -1.55
N ALA A 182 -11.55 9.42 -2.56
CA ALA A 182 -12.40 8.50 -3.27
C ALA A 182 -11.58 7.52 -4.14
N ILE A 183 -11.96 6.25 -4.14
CA ILE A 183 -11.43 5.22 -5.02
C ILE A 183 -12.56 4.80 -5.96
N THR A 184 -12.41 5.11 -7.25
CA THR A 184 -13.42 4.81 -8.26
C THR A 184 -12.90 3.71 -9.18
N PRO A 185 -13.41 2.47 -9.09
CA PRO A 185 -13.02 1.40 -10.00
C PRO A 185 -13.41 1.73 -11.44
N SER A 186 -12.58 1.32 -12.39
CA SER A 186 -12.90 1.37 -13.82
C SER A 186 -13.99 0.34 -14.17
N ALA A 187 -14.60 0.51 -15.34
CA ALA A 187 -15.69 -0.36 -15.78
C ALA A 187 -15.23 -1.81 -16.01
N ASP A 188 -13.98 -2.04 -16.33
CA ASP A 188 -13.39 -3.37 -16.49
C ASP A 188 -12.92 -4.00 -15.17
N GLY A 189 -12.90 -3.22 -14.08
CA GLY A 189 -12.46 -3.67 -12.76
C GLY A 189 -10.94 -3.87 -12.62
N LEU A 190 -10.16 -3.63 -13.67
CA LEU A 190 -8.70 -3.87 -13.67
C LEU A 190 -7.91 -2.68 -13.14
N THR A 191 -8.51 -1.50 -13.16
CA THR A 191 -7.88 -0.27 -12.68
C THR A 191 -8.81 0.52 -11.77
N ALA A 192 -8.27 1.51 -11.09
CA ALA A 192 -9.04 2.45 -10.30
C ALA A 192 -8.45 3.85 -10.41
N ALA A 193 -9.31 4.86 -10.47
CA ALA A 193 -8.93 6.26 -10.33
C ALA A 193 -9.04 6.70 -8.88
N THR A 194 -8.16 7.60 -8.47
CA THR A 194 -8.16 8.25 -7.15
C THR A 194 -8.46 9.74 -7.32
N ALA A 195 -9.18 10.31 -6.39
CA ALA A 195 -9.51 11.73 -6.38
C ALA A 195 -8.87 12.44 -5.18
#